data_07665f70233f73c8de289285ac9a6431
#
_entry.id   07665f70233f73c8de289285ac9a6431
#
_cell.length_a   1.000
_cell.length_b   1.000
_cell.length_c   1.000
_cell.angle_alpha   90.00
_cell.angle_beta   90.00
_cell.angle_gamma   90.00
#
_symmetry.space_group_name_H-M   'P 1'
#
loop_
_entity.id
_entity.type
_entity.pdbx_description
1 polymer ?
#
loop_
_entity_poly.entity_id
_entity_poly.type
_entity_poly.pdbx_seq_one_letter_code
_entity_poly.pdbx_strand_id
1 'polypeptide(L)'
;GSTLARLTGNGAYMHAGPEFAVASTKVFTNMVSTGLLFALTISDISAKEKKDIVSSLRKLPNSMQKQILNEDGTIQKAAELIIDSEPPIFIARGLSTYVAKEGALKMMEISYIHCISVPGGELKHGPIALLSDDTPVIAIAPADSNLNLMESTIRECRSRGAKVILITDHEGPICDFADLVIQCNESHD
;
A
#
# COMPACT_ATOMS: atom_id res chain seq x y z
N GLY A 1 27.71 8.02 6.75
CA GLY A 1 27.49 8.76 7.95
C GLY A 1 26.84 10.13 7.72
N SER A 2 25.49 10.21 7.88
CA SER A 2 24.78 11.49 7.81
C SER A 2 25.23 12.44 8.93
N THR A 3 24.98 13.74 8.78
CA THR A 3 25.26 14.74 9.81
C THR A 3 24.55 14.41 11.12
N LEU A 4 23.30 13.97 11.05
CA LEU A 4 22.53 13.55 12.24
C LEU A 4 23.21 12.39 12.98
N ALA A 5 23.63 11.34 12.26
CA ALA A 5 24.30 10.20 12.88
C ALA A 5 25.61 10.60 13.60
N ARG A 6 26.35 11.57 13.02
CA ARG A 6 27.59 12.09 13.66
C ARG A 6 27.31 12.95 14.89
N LEU A 7 26.24 13.75 14.85
CA LEU A 7 25.92 14.67 15.96
C LEU A 7 25.29 13.93 17.15
N THR A 8 24.46 12.93 16.89
CA THR A 8 23.75 12.21 17.97
C THR A 8 24.58 11.10 18.60
N GLY A 9 25.54 10.54 17.84
CA GLY A 9 26.33 9.38 18.29
C GLY A 9 25.51 8.09 18.49
N ASN A 10 24.19 8.17 18.36
CA ASN A 10 23.23 7.08 18.52
C ASN A 10 22.29 7.04 17.34
N GLY A 11 21.83 5.84 16.97
CA GLY A 11 20.86 5.68 15.89
C GLY A 11 20.66 4.24 15.49
N ALA A 12 19.51 3.97 14.87
CA ALA A 12 19.25 2.73 14.16
C ALA A 12 19.48 2.97 12.65
N TYR A 13 20.18 2.06 12.01
CA TYR A 13 20.48 2.15 10.59
C TYR A 13 19.61 1.16 9.80
N MET A 14 19.00 1.64 8.73
CA MET A 14 18.09 0.84 7.89
C MET A 14 18.80 -0.21 7.04
N HIS A 15 20.12 -0.09 6.83
CA HIS A 15 20.92 -1.00 5.99
C HIS A 15 20.34 -1.24 4.57
N ALA A 16 19.64 -0.24 4.01
CA ALA A 16 18.97 -0.37 2.72
C ALA A 16 19.93 -0.43 1.52
N GLY A 17 21.21 -0.09 1.72
CA GLY A 17 22.18 0.07 0.65
C GLY A 17 21.86 1.28 -0.26
N PRO A 18 22.60 1.45 -1.38
CA PRO A 18 22.35 2.54 -2.30
C PRO A 18 21.06 2.33 -3.10
N GLU A 19 20.30 3.40 -3.34
CA GLU A 19 19.23 3.45 -4.32
C GLU A 19 19.73 4.12 -5.60
N PHE A 20 19.40 3.54 -6.75
CA PHE A 20 19.85 4.02 -8.06
C PHE A 20 18.73 4.67 -8.86
N ALA A 21 17.48 4.44 -8.49
CA ALA A 21 16.31 5.06 -9.09
C ALA A 21 15.88 6.31 -8.32
N VAL A 22 15.13 7.19 -8.98
CA VAL A 22 14.49 8.36 -8.34
C VAL A 22 13.47 7.89 -7.30
N ALA A 23 12.65 6.91 -7.67
CA ALA A 23 11.63 6.36 -6.78
C ALA A 23 12.26 5.47 -5.71
N SER A 24 12.10 5.85 -4.46
CA SER A 24 12.51 5.07 -3.30
C SER A 24 11.52 3.93 -3.06
N THR A 25 11.98 2.70 -3.04
CA THR A 25 11.17 1.50 -2.78
C THR A 25 11.64 0.75 -1.54
N LYS A 26 12.83 0.18 -1.58
CA LYS A 26 13.41 -0.58 -0.46
C LYS A 26 13.68 0.28 0.78
N VAL A 27 13.99 1.56 0.61
CA VAL A 27 14.20 2.47 1.76
C VAL A 27 12.87 2.69 2.49
N PHE A 28 11.76 2.84 1.77
CA PHE A 28 10.43 2.94 2.39
C PHE A 28 10.11 1.70 3.24
N THR A 29 10.24 0.49 2.69
CA THR A 29 9.97 -0.75 3.43
C THR A 29 10.91 -0.95 4.62
N ASN A 30 12.19 -0.60 4.46
CA ASN A 30 13.15 -0.67 5.56
C ASN A 30 12.89 0.40 6.64
N MET A 31 12.39 1.57 6.25
CA MET A 31 12.00 2.63 7.19
C MET A 31 10.82 2.19 8.06
N VAL A 32 9.79 1.61 7.44
CA VAL A 32 8.63 1.03 8.15
C VAL A 32 9.08 -0.08 9.10
N SER A 33 9.90 -1.02 8.62
CA SER A 33 10.41 -2.13 9.42
C SER A 33 11.28 -1.65 10.59
N THR A 34 12.14 -0.65 10.37
CA THR A 34 12.98 -0.06 11.44
C THR A 34 12.12 0.67 12.46
N GLY A 35 11.10 1.41 12.02
CA GLY A 35 10.14 2.08 12.89
C GLY A 35 9.37 1.09 13.76
N LEU A 36 8.92 -0.03 13.18
CA LEU A 36 8.25 -1.09 13.91
C LEU A 36 9.19 -1.74 14.96
N LEU A 37 10.42 -2.07 14.58
CA LEU A 37 11.41 -2.61 15.53
C LEU A 37 11.69 -1.63 16.67
N PHE A 38 11.78 -0.33 16.38
CA PHE A 38 11.93 0.69 17.42
C PHE A 38 10.71 0.73 18.35
N ALA A 39 9.48 0.71 17.79
CA ALA A 39 8.25 0.68 18.57
C ALA A 39 8.19 -0.56 19.49
N LEU A 40 8.63 -1.73 19.01
CA LEU A 40 8.70 -2.95 19.81
C LEU A 40 9.67 -2.81 21.01
N THR A 41 10.75 -2.03 20.88
CA THR A 41 11.69 -1.84 22.00
C THR A 41 11.09 -1.08 23.16
N ILE A 42 10.22 -0.10 22.85
CA ILE A 42 9.61 0.80 23.85
C ILE A 42 8.18 0.36 24.26
N SER A 43 7.64 -0.66 23.61
CA SER A 43 6.29 -1.16 23.91
C SER A 43 6.26 -2.05 25.15
N ASP A 44 5.11 -2.08 25.83
CA ASP A 44 4.84 -2.90 27.00
C ASP A 44 4.20 -4.27 26.66
N ILE A 45 4.12 -4.64 25.37
CA ILE A 45 3.61 -5.95 24.97
C ILE A 45 4.53 -7.08 25.43
N SER A 46 3.97 -8.27 25.57
CA SER A 46 4.71 -9.43 26.10
C SER A 46 5.91 -9.81 25.21
N ALA A 47 6.91 -10.46 25.82
CA ALA A 47 8.07 -10.97 25.09
C ALA A 47 7.68 -11.99 24.00
N LYS A 48 6.58 -12.73 24.20
CA LYS A 48 6.04 -13.66 23.19
C LYS A 48 5.55 -12.90 21.97
N GLU A 49 4.68 -11.89 22.16
CA GLU A 49 4.15 -11.06 21.05
C GLU A 49 5.29 -10.37 20.28
N LYS A 50 6.29 -9.79 20.98
CA LYS A 50 7.48 -9.22 20.35
C LYS A 50 8.20 -10.23 19.45
N LYS A 51 8.37 -11.46 19.95
CA LYS A 51 9.02 -12.54 19.20
C LYS A 51 8.22 -12.96 17.97
N ASP A 52 6.90 -13.03 18.09
CA ASP A 52 6.01 -13.42 16.99
C ASP A 52 6.06 -12.36 15.86
N ILE A 53 5.98 -11.06 16.19
CA ILE A 53 6.12 -9.95 15.23
C ILE A 53 7.49 -9.99 14.54
N VAL A 54 8.59 -10.15 15.28
CA VAL A 54 9.93 -10.26 14.69
C VAL A 54 10.06 -11.48 13.79
N SER A 55 9.43 -12.61 14.15
CA SER A 55 9.39 -13.81 13.32
C SER A 55 8.66 -13.55 11.98
N SER A 56 7.55 -12.82 12.01
CA SER A 56 6.80 -12.42 10.81
C SER A 56 7.62 -11.48 9.93
N LEU A 57 8.28 -10.49 10.51
CA LEU A 57 9.20 -9.60 9.77
C LEU A 57 10.32 -10.36 9.05
N ARG A 58 10.85 -11.42 9.65
CA ARG A 58 11.89 -12.25 9.02
C ARG A 58 11.40 -13.04 7.80
N LYS A 59 10.11 -13.34 7.72
CA LYS A 59 9.49 -14.05 6.58
C LYS A 59 9.16 -13.09 5.43
N LEU A 60 9.01 -11.80 5.72
CA LEU A 60 8.54 -10.79 4.77
C LEU A 60 9.35 -10.75 3.45
N PRO A 61 10.71 -10.80 3.43
CA PRO A 61 11.46 -10.77 2.18
C PRO A 61 11.09 -11.89 1.22
N ASN A 62 10.90 -13.11 1.74
CA ASN A 62 10.50 -14.27 0.92
C ASN A 62 9.06 -14.13 0.42
N SER A 63 8.15 -13.60 1.24
CA SER A 63 6.78 -13.32 0.85
C SER A 63 6.72 -12.28 -0.27
N MET A 64 7.44 -11.17 -0.13
CA MET A 64 7.53 -10.14 -1.15
C MET A 64 8.10 -10.67 -2.47
N GLN A 65 9.16 -11.48 -2.40
CA GLN A 65 9.76 -12.07 -3.61
C GLN A 65 8.77 -12.99 -4.34
N LYS A 66 8.03 -13.82 -3.61
CA LYS A 66 6.98 -14.67 -4.19
C LYS A 66 5.88 -13.82 -4.84
N GLN A 67 5.43 -12.76 -4.18
CA GLN A 67 4.42 -11.85 -4.70
C GLN A 67 4.85 -11.24 -6.03
N ILE A 68 6.06 -10.69 -6.11
CA ILE A 68 6.59 -10.08 -7.33
C ILE A 68 6.65 -11.10 -8.49
N LEU A 69 7.02 -12.35 -8.21
CA LEU A 69 7.10 -13.39 -9.23
C LEU A 69 5.75 -13.92 -9.69
N ASN A 70 4.73 -13.90 -8.82
CA ASN A 70 3.42 -14.49 -9.11
C ASN A 70 2.47 -13.52 -9.82
N GLU A 71 2.63 -12.20 -9.62
CA GLU A 71 1.68 -11.17 -10.07
C GLU A 71 2.05 -10.50 -11.40
N ASP A 72 3.03 -11.02 -12.13
CA ASP A 72 3.58 -10.39 -13.32
C ASP A 72 2.49 -10.01 -14.35
N GLY A 73 1.63 -10.95 -14.74
CA GLY A 73 0.58 -10.70 -15.71
C GLY A 73 -0.58 -9.81 -15.18
N THR A 74 -0.84 -9.82 -13.89
CA THR A 74 -1.91 -9.02 -13.28
C THR A 74 -1.48 -7.56 -13.15
N ILE A 75 -0.23 -7.31 -12.79
CA ILE A 75 0.34 -5.96 -12.75
C ILE A 75 0.34 -5.33 -14.14
N GLN A 76 0.66 -6.09 -15.20
CA GLN A 76 0.60 -5.60 -16.56
C GLN A 76 -0.83 -5.17 -16.94
N LYS A 77 -1.85 -5.98 -16.64
CA LYS A 77 -3.26 -5.62 -16.87
C LYS A 77 -3.67 -4.37 -16.09
N ALA A 78 -3.18 -4.21 -14.85
CA ALA A 78 -3.41 -2.99 -14.08
C ALA A 78 -2.81 -1.77 -14.78
N ALA A 79 -1.60 -1.88 -15.32
CA ALA A 79 -0.98 -0.80 -16.07
C ALA A 79 -1.76 -0.45 -17.34
N GLU A 80 -2.28 -1.45 -18.08
CA GLU A 80 -3.12 -1.25 -19.27
C GLU A 80 -4.42 -0.50 -18.95
N LEU A 81 -5.00 -0.71 -17.74
CA LEU A 81 -6.19 0.04 -17.30
C LEU A 81 -5.91 1.50 -16.96
N ILE A 82 -4.66 1.87 -16.74
CA ILE A 82 -4.26 3.19 -16.24
C ILE A 82 -3.67 4.08 -17.36
N ILE A 83 -2.96 3.49 -18.31
CA ILE A 83 -2.05 4.23 -19.20
C ILE A 83 -2.73 5.32 -20.04
N ASP A 84 -3.95 5.08 -20.49
CA ASP A 84 -4.71 6.00 -21.35
C ASP A 84 -5.99 6.53 -20.65
N SER A 85 -6.07 6.38 -19.32
CA SER A 85 -7.24 6.77 -18.52
C SER A 85 -7.09 8.17 -17.91
N GLU A 86 -8.15 8.63 -17.24
CA GLU A 86 -8.05 9.77 -16.33
C GLU A 86 -7.07 9.48 -15.18
N PRO A 87 -6.58 10.53 -14.49
CA PRO A 87 -5.65 10.37 -13.38
C PRO A 87 -6.19 9.44 -12.29
N PRO A 88 -5.46 8.38 -11.91
CA PRO A 88 -5.94 7.42 -10.93
C PRO A 88 -6.04 7.98 -9.52
N ILE A 89 -6.99 7.46 -8.75
CA ILE A 89 -7.19 7.80 -7.34
C ILE A 89 -6.89 6.58 -6.48
N PHE A 90 -5.92 6.72 -5.58
CA PHE A 90 -5.61 5.70 -4.56
C PHE A 90 -6.53 5.89 -3.35
N ILE A 91 -7.16 4.80 -2.91
CA ILE A 91 -8.00 4.81 -1.70
C ILE A 91 -7.59 3.69 -0.74
N ALA A 92 -7.62 4.00 0.55
CA ALA A 92 -7.39 3.03 1.62
C ALA A 92 -7.97 3.55 2.95
N ARG A 93 -8.00 2.71 3.98
CA ARG A 93 -8.38 3.08 5.35
C ARG A 93 -7.31 2.67 6.35
N GLY A 94 -7.34 3.28 7.54
CA GLY A 94 -6.40 2.97 8.61
C GLY A 94 -4.95 3.16 8.18
N LEU A 95 -4.08 2.25 8.57
CA LEU A 95 -2.65 2.29 8.25
C LEU A 95 -2.36 2.17 6.76
N SER A 96 -3.19 1.46 6.01
CA SER A 96 -3.05 1.32 4.56
C SER A 96 -3.17 2.64 3.80
N THR A 97 -3.74 3.69 4.42
CA THR A 97 -3.77 5.04 3.84
C THR A 97 -2.37 5.58 3.57
N TYR A 98 -1.38 5.26 4.41
CA TYR A 98 0.01 5.68 4.20
C TYR A 98 0.67 4.91 3.06
N VAL A 99 0.30 3.64 2.89
CA VAL A 99 0.75 2.81 1.75
C VAL A 99 0.15 3.35 0.45
N ALA A 100 -1.13 3.72 0.44
CA ALA A 100 -1.79 4.34 -0.70
C ALA A 100 -1.13 5.67 -1.10
N LYS A 101 -0.75 6.50 -0.13
CA LYS A 101 -0.01 7.75 -0.38
C LYS A 101 1.36 7.49 -1.01
N GLU A 102 2.08 6.49 -0.51
CA GLU A 102 3.38 6.11 -1.07
C GLU A 102 3.21 5.55 -2.49
N GLY A 103 2.20 4.71 -2.74
CA GLY A 103 1.88 4.19 -4.07
C GLY A 103 1.59 5.31 -5.07
N ALA A 104 0.76 6.28 -4.69
CA ALA A 104 0.48 7.46 -5.51
C ALA A 104 1.75 8.27 -5.80
N LEU A 105 2.61 8.48 -4.79
CA LEU A 105 3.88 9.17 -4.96
C LEU A 105 4.80 8.42 -5.93
N LYS A 106 4.95 7.11 -5.77
CA LYS A 106 5.79 6.28 -6.68
C LYS A 106 5.28 6.33 -8.12
N MET A 107 3.97 6.28 -8.31
CA MET A 107 3.38 6.41 -9.64
C MET A 107 3.70 7.76 -10.26
N MET A 108 3.53 8.87 -9.54
CA MET A 108 3.88 10.20 -10.04
C MET A 108 5.36 10.34 -10.39
N GLU A 109 6.26 9.81 -9.55
CA GLU A 109 7.70 9.93 -9.75
C GLU A 109 8.19 9.17 -11.00
N ILE A 110 7.57 8.04 -11.34
CA ILE A 110 8.04 7.15 -12.40
C ILE A 110 7.32 7.42 -13.72
N SER A 111 6.00 7.58 -13.68
CA SER A 111 5.16 7.68 -14.88
C SER A 111 4.80 9.12 -15.28
N TYR A 112 5.00 10.09 -14.38
CA TYR A 112 4.55 11.48 -14.51
C TYR A 112 3.02 11.63 -14.63
N ILE A 113 2.26 10.54 -14.34
CA ILE A 113 0.81 10.59 -14.27
C ILE A 113 0.41 11.26 -12.95
N HIS A 114 -0.37 12.33 -13.05
CA HIS A 114 -0.94 12.95 -11.84
C HIS A 114 -1.89 11.96 -11.17
N CYS A 115 -1.62 11.64 -9.92
CA CYS A 115 -2.54 10.82 -9.12
C CYS A 115 -2.60 11.36 -7.69
N ILE A 116 -3.71 11.07 -7.04
CA ILE A 116 -3.93 11.48 -5.64
C ILE A 116 -4.22 10.26 -4.78
N SER A 117 -3.96 10.40 -3.49
CA SER A 117 -4.41 9.43 -2.50
C SER A 117 -5.41 10.08 -1.56
N VAL A 118 -6.56 9.45 -1.41
CA VAL A 118 -7.67 9.93 -0.56
C VAL A 118 -7.99 8.86 0.47
N PRO A 119 -8.06 9.18 1.77
CA PRO A 119 -8.60 8.25 2.75
C PRO A 119 -10.03 7.85 2.36
N GLY A 120 -10.35 6.55 2.38
CA GLY A 120 -11.65 6.06 1.92
C GLY A 120 -12.84 6.67 2.67
N GLY A 121 -12.64 7.12 3.92
CA GLY A 121 -13.65 7.88 4.66
C GLY A 121 -13.88 9.29 4.14
N GLU A 122 -12.86 9.91 3.56
CA GLU A 122 -12.90 11.30 3.07
C GLU A 122 -13.35 11.40 1.60
N LEU A 123 -13.46 10.27 0.88
CA LEU A 123 -13.83 10.28 -0.53
C LEU A 123 -15.16 11.00 -0.79
N LYS A 124 -16.13 10.82 0.10
CA LYS A 124 -17.48 11.43 0.02
C LYS A 124 -17.49 12.95 0.18
N HIS A 125 -16.45 13.51 0.78
CA HIS A 125 -16.39 14.94 1.16
C HIS A 125 -15.82 15.83 0.06
N GLY A 126 -15.87 15.38 -1.19
CA GLY A 126 -15.46 16.16 -2.36
C GLY A 126 -14.85 15.31 -3.46
N PRO A 127 -13.77 14.53 -3.20
CA PRO A 127 -13.05 13.81 -4.24
C PRO A 127 -13.88 12.82 -5.05
N ILE A 128 -14.98 12.32 -4.50
CA ILE A 128 -15.94 11.45 -5.23
C ILE A 128 -16.52 12.13 -6.48
N ALA A 129 -16.52 13.44 -6.54
CA ALA A 129 -16.97 14.21 -7.72
C ALA A 129 -16.02 14.09 -8.92
N LEU A 130 -14.78 13.64 -8.69
CA LEU A 130 -13.78 13.42 -9.73
C LEU A 130 -13.96 12.05 -10.42
N LEU A 131 -14.81 11.17 -9.88
CA LEU A 131 -14.99 9.83 -10.43
C LEU A 131 -15.89 9.86 -11.66
N SER A 132 -15.42 9.21 -12.72
CA SER A 132 -16.11 8.95 -13.97
C SER A 132 -15.91 7.47 -14.38
N ASP A 133 -16.47 7.08 -15.51
CA ASP A 133 -16.29 5.75 -16.10
C ASP A 133 -14.87 5.51 -16.67
N ASP A 134 -14.08 6.56 -16.75
CA ASP A 134 -12.66 6.51 -17.18
C ASP A 134 -11.67 6.71 -16.04
N THR A 135 -12.14 6.90 -14.81
CA THR A 135 -11.27 7.10 -13.64
C THR A 135 -10.90 5.77 -13.00
N PRO A 136 -9.61 5.35 -13.01
CA PRO A 136 -9.16 4.20 -12.24
C PRO A 136 -9.11 4.53 -10.75
N VAL A 137 -9.65 3.63 -9.94
CA VAL A 137 -9.54 3.68 -8.48
C VAL A 137 -8.67 2.50 -8.02
N ILE A 138 -7.53 2.79 -7.41
CA ILE A 138 -6.65 1.78 -6.84
C ILE A 138 -6.97 1.68 -5.35
N ALA A 139 -7.67 0.62 -4.98
CA ALA A 139 -8.13 0.37 -3.63
C ALA A 139 -7.21 -0.60 -2.90
N ILE A 140 -6.65 -0.20 -1.75
CA ILE A 140 -5.86 -1.08 -0.88
C ILE A 140 -6.72 -1.46 0.32
N ALA A 141 -7.11 -2.73 0.38
CA ALA A 141 -8.05 -3.26 1.36
C ALA A 141 -7.59 -4.61 1.92
N PRO A 142 -6.63 -4.62 2.86
CA PRO A 142 -6.24 -5.85 3.54
C PRO A 142 -7.40 -6.39 4.39
N ALA A 143 -7.31 -7.67 4.77
CA ALA A 143 -8.27 -8.36 5.64
C ALA A 143 -8.16 -7.88 7.10
N ASP A 144 -8.42 -6.59 7.32
CA ASP A 144 -8.40 -5.94 8.63
C ASP A 144 -9.82 -5.47 9.06
N SER A 145 -9.90 -4.79 10.20
CA SER A 145 -11.14 -4.23 10.75
C SER A 145 -11.83 -3.20 9.83
N ASN A 146 -11.15 -2.69 8.81
CA ASN A 146 -11.67 -1.71 7.88
C ASN A 146 -12.24 -2.34 6.59
N LEU A 147 -12.12 -3.66 6.40
CA LEU A 147 -12.49 -4.33 5.15
C LEU A 147 -13.93 -4.02 4.72
N ASN A 148 -14.90 -4.15 5.63
CA ASN A 148 -16.32 -3.87 5.33
C ASN A 148 -16.54 -2.38 4.94
N LEU A 149 -15.80 -1.47 5.57
CA LEU A 149 -15.87 -0.05 5.24
C LEU A 149 -15.23 0.26 3.88
N MET A 150 -14.18 -0.48 3.52
CA MET A 150 -13.57 -0.38 2.19
C MET A 150 -14.48 -0.95 1.11
N GLU A 151 -15.14 -2.09 1.37
CA GLU A 151 -16.14 -2.63 0.45
C GLU A 151 -17.25 -1.61 0.15
N SER A 152 -17.81 -0.97 1.17
CA SER A 152 -18.80 0.10 0.98
C SER A 152 -18.26 1.25 0.12
N THR A 153 -17.01 1.67 0.36
CA THR A 153 -16.37 2.75 -0.41
C THR A 153 -16.15 2.33 -1.88
N ILE A 154 -15.72 1.10 -2.12
CA ILE A 154 -15.54 0.55 -3.46
C ILE A 154 -16.87 0.49 -4.23
N ARG A 155 -17.95 0.04 -3.58
CA ARG A 155 -19.31 0.04 -4.17
C ARG A 155 -19.75 1.45 -4.59
N GLU A 156 -19.41 2.46 -3.80
CA GLU A 156 -19.68 3.86 -4.14
C GLU A 156 -18.88 4.32 -5.36
N CYS A 157 -17.59 3.96 -5.45
CA CYS A 157 -16.79 4.24 -6.64
C CYS A 157 -17.39 3.58 -7.88
N ARG A 158 -17.79 2.32 -7.79
CA ARG A 158 -18.45 1.57 -8.87
C ARG A 158 -19.78 2.22 -9.30
N SER A 159 -20.57 2.71 -8.35
CA SER A 159 -21.83 3.38 -8.68
C SER A 159 -21.65 4.68 -9.47
N ARG A 160 -20.43 5.24 -9.48
CA ARG A 160 -20.03 6.39 -10.29
C ARG A 160 -19.38 6.02 -11.63
N GLY A 161 -19.29 4.71 -11.91
CA GLY A 161 -18.69 4.19 -13.14
C GLY A 161 -17.19 3.89 -13.04
N ALA A 162 -16.51 4.28 -11.95
CA ALA A 162 -15.07 4.12 -11.82
C ALA A 162 -14.61 2.67 -11.99
N LYS A 163 -13.47 2.49 -12.66
CA LYS A 163 -12.79 1.19 -12.78
C LYS A 163 -11.99 0.91 -11.52
N VAL A 164 -12.22 -0.22 -10.88
CA VAL A 164 -11.58 -0.55 -9.61
C VAL A 164 -10.50 -1.60 -9.77
N ILE A 165 -9.28 -1.26 -9.37
CA ILE A 165 -8.16 -2.17 -9.18
C ILE A 165 -8.03 -2.40 -7.67
N LEU A 166 -8.32 -3.60 -7.20
CA LEU A 166 -8.31 -3.96 -5.79
C LEU A 166 -7.01 -4.69 -5.45
N ILE A 167 -6.30 -4.20 -4.44
CA ILE A 167 -5.13 -4.86 -3.83
C ILE A 167 -5.57 -5.38 -2.46
N THR A 168 -5.60 -6.70 -2.29
CA THR A 168 -6.12 -7.35 -1.07
C THR A 168 -5.45 -8.70 -0.82
N ASP A 169 -5.42 -9.14 0.42
CA ASP A 169 -5.09 -10.49 0.85
C ASP A 169 -6.36 -11.30 1.21
N HIS A 170 -7.55 -10.75 0.95
CA HIS A 170 -8.83 -11.36 1.25
C HIS A 170 -9.47 -11.96 -0.01
N GLU A 171 -9.97 -13.19 0.12
CA GLU A 171 -10.82 -13.84 -0.87
C GLU A 171 -12.28 -13.75 -0.40
N GLY A 172 -13.10 -12.92 -1.05
CA GLY A 172 -14.49 -12.75 -0.63
C GLY A 172 -15.27 -11.74 -1.47
N PRO A 173 -16.49 -11.37 -1.06
CA PRO A 173 -17.41 -10.56 -1.84
C PRO A 173 -16.89 -9.21 -2.31
N ILE A 174 -15.92 -8.63 -1.60
CA ILE A 174 -15.28 -7.36 -2.00
C ILE A 174 -14.62 -7.46 -3.38
N CYS A 175 -14.12 -8.66 -3.75
CA CYS A 175 -13.48 -8.92 -5.04
C CYS A 175 -14.46 -8.81 -6.21
N ASP A 176 -15.75 -9.09 -5.98
CA ASP A 176 -16.80 -9.02 -7.00
C ASP A 176 -17.06 -7.58 -7.49
N PHE A 177 -16.59 -6.58 -6.74
CA PHE A 177 -16.74 -5.16 -7.09
C PHE A 177 -15.50 -4.57 -7.77
N ALA A 178 -14.47 -5.37 -8.02
CA ALA A 178 -13.27 -4.95 -8.72
C ALA A 178 -13.29 -5.38 -10.19
N ASP A 179 -12.74 -4.55 -11.07
CA ASP A 179 -12.47 -4.91 -12.46
C ASP A 179 -11.20 -5.75 -12.57
N LEU A 180 -10.28 -5.55 -11.62
CA LEU A 180 -9.04 -6.33 -11.49
C LEU A 180 -8.69 -6.49 -10.02
N VAL A 181 -8.32 -7.71 -9.62
CA VAL A 181 -7.84 -8.02 -8.27
C VAL A 181 -6.36 -8.39 -8.33
N ILE A 182 -5.55 -7.69 -7.57
CA ILE A 182 -4.16 -8.03 -7.28
C ILE A 182 -4.17 -8.71 -5.90
N GLN A 183 -4.07 -10.04 -5.93
CA GLN A 183 -4.10 -10.84 -4.72
C GLN A 183 -2.74 -10.78 -4.01
N CYS A 184 -2.70 -10.29 -2.78
CA CYS A 184 -1.51 -10.33 -1.95
C CYS A 184 -1.42 -11.67 -1.19
N ASN A 185 -0.19 -12.05 -0.82
CA ASN A 185 -0.03 -13.16 0.12
C ASN A 185 -0.64 -12.77 1.47
N GLU A 186 -1.26 -13.74 2.16
CA GLU A 186 -1.83 -13.52 3.50
C GLU A 186 -0.83 -12.80 4.41
N SER A 187 -1.29 -11.70 4.99
CA SER A 187 -0.58 -11.05 6.09
C SER A 187 -0.80 -11.87 7.36
N HIS A 188 0.24 -12.13 8.10
CA HIS A 188 0.09 -12.69 9.44
C HIS A 188 -0.24 -11.53 10.40
N ASP A 189 -1.43 -11.60 11.01
CA ASP A 189 -1.86 -10.73 12.11
C ASP A 189 -0.85 -10.70 13.28
#